data_ef655d7b277e13f64b9ab978d6adf2f2
#
_entry.id   ef655d7b277e13f64b9ab978d6adf2f2
#
_cell.length_a   1.000
_cell.length_b   1.000
_cell.length_c   1.000
_cell.angle_alpha   90.00
_cell.angle_beta   90.00
_cell.angle_gamma   90.00
#
_symmetry.space_group_name_H-M   'P 1'
#
loop_
_entity.id
_entity.type
_entity.pdbx_description
1 polymer ?
#
loop_
_entity_poly.entity_id
_entity_poly.type
_entity_poly.pdbx_seq_one_letter_code
_entity_poly.pdbx_strand_id
1 'polypeptide(L)'
;LYPATVGEIIEFGLFGWAMSRYSGCYVGLKCITDTLDLTACVDLPDPHRHYVTPTDIQLPPEGLNLRPNLPPLVEEDWLVNHRLPAATAFARANGIDRVVIDGERRELAIVSAGKASLDVRQALADLGLDEERCRRLGIRLYKPGLVWPLDPVGLTRFARGSRALLVVEEKRPVMEDQVARQLYALAADERPALAGKQDLAGAPLLPAVG
;
A
#
# COMPACT_ATOMS: atom_id res chain seq x y z
N LEU A 1 5.10 5.39 4.28
CA LEU A 1 4.23 4.47 5.05
C LEU A 1 3.01 5.21 5.57
N TYR A 2 1.86 4.52 5.65
CA TYR A 2 0.62 5.15 6.12
C TYR A 2 -0.07 4.26 7.17
N PRO A 3 0.23 4.46 8.47
CA PRO A 3 -0.42 3.73 9.55
C PRO A 3 -1.88 4.15 9.72
N ALA A 4 -2.75 3.19 10.10
CA ALA A 4 -4.17 3.40 10.36
C ALA A 4 -4.48 3.52 11.86
N THR A 5 -3.64 2.98 12.73
CA THR A 5 -3.85 2.91 14.18
C THR A 5 -2.61 3.33 14.96
N VAL A 6 -2.78 3.63 16.25
CA VAL A 6 -1.66 3.92 17.17
C VAL A 6 -0.64 2.77 17.19
N GLY A 7 -1.10 1.52 17.21
CA GLY A 7 -0.21 0.35 17.16
C GLY A 7 0.61 0.30 15.87
N GLU A 8 -0.02 0.62 14.72
CA GLU A 8 0.69 0.68 13.44
C GLU A 8 1.70 1.83 13.36
N ILE A 9 1.51 2.95 14.08
CA ILE A 9 2.53 4.01 14.15
C ILE A 9 3.82 3.43 14.71
N ILE A 10 3.74 2.64 15.78
CA ILE A 10 4.91 2.02 16.41
C ILE A 10 5.50 0.93 15.47
N GLU A 11 4.64 0.04 14.96
CA GLU A 11 5.06 -1.05 14.05
C GLU A 11 5.75 -0.48 12.80
N PHE A 12 5.13 0.52 12.16
CA PHE A 12 5.65 1.11 10.93
C PHE A 12 6.88 2.00 11.18
N GLY A 13 7.02 2.56 12.38
CA GLY A 13 8.23 3.25 12.80
C GLY A 13 9.43 2.32 12.83
N LEU A 14 9.32 1.19 13.51
CA LEU A 14 10.37 0.16 13.57
C LEU A 14 10.66 -0.43 12.19
N PHE A 15 9.62 -0.77 11.44
CA PHE A 15 9.74 -1.26 10.07
C PHE A 15 10.42 -0.23 9.16
N GLY A 16 10.00 1.02 9.22
CA GLY A 16 10.54 2.11 8.41
C GLY A 16 12.01 2.35 8.67
N TRP A 17 12.43 2.25 9.92
CA TRP A 17 13.84 2.31 10.29
C TRP A 17 14.64 1.17 9.63
N ALA A 18 14.15 -0.06 9.72
CA ALA A 18 14.80 -1.23 9.11
C ALA A 18 14.83 -1.11 7.58
N MET A 19 13.72 -0.67 6.95
CA MET A 19 13.63 -0.46 5.50
C MET A 19 14.61 0.62 5.03
N SER A 20 14.73 1.73 5.76
CA SER A 20 15.68 2.80 5.46
C SER A 20 17.12 2.30 5.48
N ARG A 21 17.48 1.53 6.49
CA ARG A 21 18.84 0.94 6.60
C ARG A 21 19.14 -0.06 5.48
N TYR A 22 18.14 -0.82 5.07
CA TYR A 22 18.28 -1.80 3.98
C TYR A 22 18.38 -1.12 2.61
N SER A 23 17.44 -0.23 2.31
CA SER A 23 17.26 0.34 0.96
C SER A 23 18.09 1.59 0.67
N GLY A 24 18.62 2.25 1.71
CA GLY A 24 19.26 3.56 1.57
C GLY A 24 18.27 4.71 1.34
N CYS A 25 16.96 4.46 1.42
CA CYS A 25 15.92 5.49 1.25
C CYS A 25 15.59 6.18 2.57
N TYR A 26 15.23 7.46 2.50
CA TYR A 26 14.48 8.09 3.58
C TYR A 26 13.06 7.53 3.64
N VAL A 27 12.57 7.26 4.85
CA VAL A 27 11.23 6.74 5.07
C VAL A 27 10.40 7.75 5.83
N GLY A 28 9.29 8.20 5.21
CA GLY A 28 8.32 9.06 5.84
C GLY A 28 7.10 8.27 6.33
N LEU A 29 6.56 8.65 7.49
CA LEU A 29 5.25 8.21 7.96
C LEU A 29 4.23 9.32 7.71
N LYS A 30 3.18 9.00 6.94
CA LYS A 30 2.03 9.89 6.80
C LYS A 30 1.14 9.66 8.02
N CYS A 31 1.14 10.59 8.95
CA CYS A 31 0.26 10.59 10.10
C CYS A 31 -0.74 11.74 9.95
N ILE A 32 -2.01 11.46 10.22
CA ILE A 32 -3.09 12.45 10.21
C ILE A 32 -3.55 12.71 11.65
N THR A 33 -4.18 13.84 11.88
CA THR A 33 -4.69 14.25 13.19
C THR A 33 -5.54 13.19 13.84
N ASP A 34 -6.47 12.59 13.09
CA ASP A 34 -7.36 11.52 13.56
C ASP A 34 -6.62 10.29 14.12
N THR A 35 -5.36 10.06 13.74
CA THR A 35 -4.56 8.95 14.24
C THR A 35 -3.57 9.41 15.33
N LEU A 36 -3.08 10.65 15.25
CA LEU A 36 -2.11 11.19 16.21
C LEU A 36 -2.73 11.60 17.54
N ASP A 37 -3.97 12.10 17.50
CA ASP A 37 -4.67 12.60 18.71
C ASP A 37 -5.38 11.46 19.47
N LEU A 38 -5.20 10.20 19.02
CA LEU A 38 -5.77 9.04 19.69
C LEU A 38 -4.87 8.52 20.81
N THR A 39 -5.54 8.06 21.88
CA THR A 39 -4.90 7.25 22.93
C THR A 39 -5.49 5.85 22.89
N ALA A 40 -4.64 4.85 22.86
CA ALA A 40 -5.08 3.45 22.83
C ALA A 40 -4.11 2.56 23.62
N CYS A 41 -4.65 1.47 24.19
CA CYS A 41 -3.83 0.36 24.66
C CYS A 41 -3.43 -0.48 23.44
N VAL A 42 -2.14 -0.73 23.28
CA VAL A 42 -1.60 -1.49 22.16
C VAL A 42 -0.60 -2.53 22.67
N ASP A 43 -0.57 -3.68 22.01
CA ASP A 43 0.50 -4.64 22.19
C ASP A 43 1.76 -4.10 21.50
N LEU A 44 2.84 -3.99 22.25
CA LEU A 44 4.09 -3.50 21.68
C LEU A 44 4.73 -4.60 20.83
N PRO A 45 5.17 -4.27 19.61
CA PRO A 45 5.95 -5.21 18.82
C PRO A 45 7.29 -5.50 19.51
N ASP A 46 7.84 -6.69 19.29
CA ASP A 46 9.17 -7.03 19.78
C ASP A 46 10.20 -6.03 19.23
N PRO A 47 10.90 -5.26 20.08
CA PRO A 47 11.92 -4.31 19.63
C PRO A 47 13.12 -4.97 18.97
N HIS A 48 13.33 -6.28 19.20
CA HIS A 48 14.38 -7.09 18.61
C HIS A 48 13.89 -7.89 17.38
N ARG A 49 12.69 -7.56 16.86
CA ARG A 49 12.14 -8.22 15.68
C ARG A 49 13.13 -8.19 14.52
N HIS A 50 13.43 -9.36 13.98
CA HIS A 50 14.22 -9.50 12.77
C HIS A 50 13.34 -9.32 11.53
N TYR A 51 13.83 -8.50 10.62
CA TYR A 51 13.20 -8.31 9.32
C TYR A 51 13.88 -9.18 8.26
N VAL A 52 13.06 -9.74 7.37
CA VAL A 52 13.53 -10.59 6.27
C VAL A 52 14.20 -9.73 5.21
N THR A 53 15.42 -10.12 4.84
CA THR A 53 16.11 -9.54 3.67
C THR A 53 15.54 -10.15 2.40
N PRO A 54 15.05 -9.35 1.42
CA PRO A 54 14.54 -9.88 0.17
C PRO A 54 15.60 -10.65 -0.60
N THR A 55 15.17 -11.72 -1.27
CA THR A 55 16.02 -12.55 -2.14
C THR A 55 15.57 -12.52 -3.61
N ASP A 56 14.47 -11.82 -3.89
CA ASP A 56 13.84 -11.68 -5.22
C ASP A 56 14.27 -10.43 -5.98
N ILE A 57 15.37 -9.81 -5.55
CA ILE A 57 15.94 -8.63 -6.18
C ILE A 57 17.47 -8.76 -6.27
N GLN A 58 18.04 -8.33 -7.39
CA GLN A 58 19.48 -8.21 -7.53
C GLN A 58 19.94 -6.84 -7.03
N LEU A 59 20.85 -6.87 -6.07
CA LEU A 59 21.45 -5.64 -5.55
C LEU A 59 22.73 -5.31 -6.36
N PRO A 60 23.02 -4.02 -6.57
CA PRO A 60 24.26 -3.61 -7.18
C PRO A 60 25.45 -3.99 -6.29
N PRO A 61 26.60 -4.35 -6.86
CA PRO A 61 27.80 -4.75 -6.09
C PRO A 61 28.25 -3.69 -5.08
N GLU A 62 28.02 -2.42 -5.37
CA GLU A 62 28.36 -1.28 -4.52
C GLU A 62 27.39 -1.08 -3.35
N GLY A 63 26.32 -1.86 -3.29
CA GLY A 63 25.28 -1.75 -2.28
C GLY A 63 24.32 -0.57 -2.50
N LEU A 64 23.44 -0.32 -1.52
CA LEU A 64 22.36 0.68 -1.62
C LEU A 64 22.62 1.95 -0.79
N ASN A 65 23.70 1.96 -0.02
CA ASN A 65 24.02 3.10 0.84
C ASN A 65 24.24 4.39 0.06
N LEU A 66 23.93 5.52 0.70
CA LEU A 66 24.25 6.83 0.18
C LEU A 66 25.77 6.96 0.02
N ARG A 67 26.19 7.44 -1.13
CA ARG A 67 27.60 7.70 -1.45
C ARG A 67 27.81 9.21 -1.59
N PRO A 68 28.74 9.79 -0.86
CA PRO A 68 28.99 11.23 -0.96
C PRO A 68 29.58 11.60 -2.34
N ASN A 69 29.25 12.80 -2.80
CA ASN A 69 29.84 13.43 -4.00
C ASN A 69 29.56 12.71 -5.33
N LEU A 70 28.47 11.96 -5.45
CA LEU A 70 28.03 11.48 -6.75
C LEU A 70 27.39 12.61 -7.57
N PRO A 71 27.53 12.60 -8.91
CA PRO A 71 26.76 13.50 -9.76
C PRO A 71 25.25 13.31 -9.55
N PRO A 72 24.43 14.39 -9.59
CA PRO A 72 22.99 14.30 -9.32
C PRO A 72 22.24 13.28 -10.17
N LEU A 73 22.56 13.16 -11.46
CA LEU A 73 21.93 12.18 -12.36
C LEU A 73 22.27 10.73 -11.99
N VAL A 74 23.48 10.49 -11.46
CA VAL A 74 23.88 9.16 -10.97
C VAL A 74 23.13 8.83 -9.69
N GLU A 75 22.96 9.79 -8.78
CA GLU A 75 22.14 9.60 -7.56
C GLU A 75 20.67 9.36 -7.88
N GLU A 76 20.10 10.07 -8.86
CA GLU A 76 18.73 9.87 -9.32
C GLU A 76 18.54 8.48 -9.93
N ASP A 77 19.44 8.06 -10.81
CA ASP A 77 19.43 6.71 -11.39
C ASP A 77 19.51 5.64 -10.29
N TRP A 78 20.39 5.85 -9.31
CA TRP A 78 20.54 4.93 -8.17
C TRP A 78 19.29 4.85 -7.30
N LEU A 79 18.63 5.99 -7.08
CA LEU A 79 17.37 6.05 -6.35
C LEU A 79 16.27 5.28 -7.10
N VAL A 80 16.09 5.60 -8.38
CA VAL A 80 14.94 5.09 -9.16
C VAL A 80 15.12 3.61 -9.52
N ASN A 81 16.30 3.20 -9.93
CA ASN A 81 16.53 1.86 -10.47
C ASN A 81 17.04 0.84 -9.44
N HIS A 82 17.50 1.28 -8.27
CA HIS A 82 18.01 0.37 -7.25
C HIS A 82 17.36 0.52 -5.87
N ARG A 83 17.33 1.73 -5.31
CA ARG A 83 16.83 1.93 -3.93
C ARG A 83 15.32 1.79 -3.79
N LEU A 84 14.53 2.39 -4.67
CA LEU A 84 13.07 2.27 -4.64
C LEU A 84 12.59 0.83 -4.92
N PRO A 85 13.12 0.10 -5.91
CA PRO A 85 12.85 -1.32 -6.06
C PRO A 85 13.24 -2.16 -4.83
N ALA A 86 14.37 -1.86 -4.19
CA ALA A 86 14.77 -2.54 -2.97
C ALA A 86 13.81 -2.26 -1.81
N ALA A 87 13.34 -1.03 -1.66
CA ALA A 87 12.36 -0.67 -0.64
C ALA A 87 11.02 -1.41 -0.83
N THR A 88 10.53 -1.53 -2.07
CA THR A 88 9.30 -2.30 -2.36
C THR A 88 9.49 -3.80 -2.14
N ALA A 89 10.65 -4.36 -2.51
CA ALA A 89 10.97 -5.75 -2.24
C ALA A 89 11.04 -6.02 -0.73
N PHE A 90 11.63 -5.10 0.04
CA PHE A 90 11.68 -5.21 1.51
C PHE A 90 10.28 -5.14 2.14
N ALA A 91 9.43 -4.23 1.66
CA ALA A 91 8.04 -4.13 2.09
C ALA A 91 7.28 -5.44 1.85
N ARG A 92 7.42 -6.02 0.65
CA ARG A 92 6.79 -7.30 0.27
C ARG A 92 7.30 -8.46 1.09
N ALA A 93 8.63 -8.60 1.28
CA ALA A 93 9.23 -9.69 2.05
C ALA A 93 8.80 -9.70 3.53
N ASN A 94 8.46 -8.53 4.07
CA ASN A 94 8.05 -8.36 5.46
C ASN A 94 6.55 -8.19 5.67
N GLY A 95 5.74 -8.27 4.61
CA GLY A 95 4.28 -8.31 4.69
C GLY A 95 3.65 -7.05 5.28
N ILE A 96 4.24 -5.86 5.02
CA ILE A 96 3.66 -4.59 5.49
C ILE A 96 2.35 -4.28 4.79
N ASP A 97 2.21 -4.73 3.55
CA ASP A 97 0.98 -4.69 2.79
C ASP A 97 0.16 -5.95 3.08
N ARG A 98 -1.13 -5.80 3.34
CA ARG A 98 -1.98 -6.90 3.83
C ARG A 98 -3.22 -7.08 2.96
N VAL A 99 -3.51 -8.33 2.58
CA VAL A 99 -4.84 -8.71 2.13
C VAL A 99 -5.68 -8.93 3.38
N VAL A 100 -6.62 -8.01 3.64
CA VAL A 100 -7.45 -8.02 4.86
C VAL A 100 -8.66 -8.93 4.70
N ILE A 101 -9.30 -8.89 3.52
CA ILE A 101 -10.40 -9.78 3.14
C ILE A 101 -10.03 -10.41 1.80
N ASP A 102 -10.07 -11.74 1.73
CA ASP A 102 -9.82 -12.49 0.50
C ASP A 102 -10.85 -13.62 0.32
N GLY A 103 -11.04 -14.06 -0.93
CA GLY A 103 -11.95 -15.12 -1.30
C GLY A 103 -11.73 -15.59 -2.74
N GLU A 104 -12.38 -16.69 -3.11
CA GLU A 104 -12.26 -17.26 -4.46
C GLU A 104 -12.95 -16.38 -5.51
N ARG A 105 -14.12 -15.82 -5.16
CA ARG A 105 -14.86 -14.92 -6.04
C ARG A 105 -14.17 -13.55 -6.10
N ARG A 106 -14.19 -12.92 -7.28
CA ARG A 106 -13.43 -11.69 -7.59
C ARG A 106 -14.32 -10.62 -8.21
N GLU A 107 -15.42 -10.26 -7.53
CA GLU A 107 -16.36 -9.25 -8.04
C GLU A 107 -15.84 -7.83 -7.83
N LEU A 108 -15.38 -7.52 -6.60
CA LEU A 108 -14.91 -6.21 -6.22
C LEU A 108 -13.63 -6.30 -5.39
N ALA A 109 -12.55 -5.76 -5.90
CA ALA A 109 -11.33 -5.52 -5.15
C ALA A 109 -11.37 -4.08 -4.59
N ILE A 110 -11.11 -3.90 -3.31
CA ILE A 110 -10.99 -2.58 -2.68
C ILE A 110 -9.54 -2.39 -2.24
N VAL A 111 -8.96 -1.24 -2.57
CA VAL A 111 -7.62 -0.83 -2.12
C VAL A 111 -7.76 0.42 -1.27
N SER A 112 -7.33 0.35 -0.02
CA SER A 112 -7.41 1.49 0.90
C SER A 112 -6.33 1.42 1.96
N ALA A 113 -5.76 2.57 2.35
CA ALA A 113 -4.66 2.67 3.30
C ALA A 113 -4.95 3.65 4.44
N GLY A 114 -4.18 3.56 5.51
CA GLY A 114 -4.30 4.43 6.67
C GLY A 114 -5.71 4.42 7.25
N LYS A 115 -6.17 5.57 7.72
CA LYS A 115 -7.51 5.73 8.33
C LYS A 115 -8.63 5.33 7.37
N ALA A 116 -8.52 5.67 6.08
CA ALA A 116 -9.54 5.32 5.08
C ALA A 116 -9.81 3.80 5.02
N SER A 117 -8.83 2.95 5.35
CA SER A 117 -9.03 1.50 5.44
C SER A 117 -9.93 1.09 6.60
N LEU A 118 -9.95 1.85 7.69
CA LEU A 118 -10.86 1.64 8.81
C LEU A 118 -12.27 2.10 8.43
N ASP A 119 -12.40 3.21 7.71
CA ASP A 119 -13.68 3.73 7.22
C ASP A 119 -14.32 2.74 6.24
N VAL A 120 -13.55 2.12 5.34
CA VAL A 120 -14.03 1.05 4.46
C VAL A 120 -14.56 -0.12 5.27
N ARG A 121 -13.84 -0.56 6.29
CA ARG A 121 -14.29 -1.66 7.16
C ARG A 121 -15.56 -1.31 7.90
N GLN A 122 -15.66 -0.08 8.42
CA GLN A 122 -16.87 0.41 9.08
C GLN A 122 -18.05 0.47 8.10
N ALA A 123 -17.86 1.00 6.91
CA ALA A 123 -18.89 1.05 5.89
C ALA A 123 -19.39 -0.36 5.49
N LEU A 124 -18.48 -1.33 5.35
CA LEU A 124 -18.89 -2.73 5.13
C LEU A 124 -19.73 -3.28 6.29
N ALA A 125 -19.34 -3.00 7.54
CA ALA A 125 -20.09 -3.42 8.72
C ALA A 125 -21.48 -2.76 8.77
N ASP A 126 -21.58 -1.46 8.49
CA ASP A 126 -22.84 -0.71 8.46
C ASP A 126 -23.80 -1.24 7.38
N LEU A 127 -23.25 -1.76 6.27
CA LEU A 127 -24.01 -2.46 5.23
C LEU A 127 -24.36 -3.92 5.61
N GLY A 128 -23.99 -4.38 6.80
CA GLY A 128 -24.18 -5.75 7.24
C GLY A 128 -23.31 -6.76 6.49
N LEU A 129 -22.18 -6.30 5.92
CA LEU A 129 -21.22 -7.12 5.19
C LEU A 129 -20.06 -7.50 6.12
N ASP A 130 -20.26 -8.55 6.90
CA ASP A 130 -19.17 -9.18 7.63
C ASP A 130 -18.17 -9.84 6.67
N GLU A 131 -17.07 -10.31 7.20
CA GLU A 131 -15.97 -10.88 6.40
C GLU A 131 -16.42 -12.12 5.60
N GLU A 132 -17.29 -12.96 6.18
CA GLU A 132 -17.83 -14.14 5.51
C GLU A 132 -18.75 -13.75 4.34
N ARG A 133 -19.62 -12.77 4.55
CA ARG A 133 -20.49 -12.25 3.48
C ARG A 133 -19.69 -11.58 2.37
N CYS A 134 -18.64 -10.81 2.73
CA CYS A 134 -17.72 -10.24 1.75
C CYS A 134 -17.10 -11.34 0.88
N ARG A 135 -16.57 -12.40 1.48
CA ARG A 135 -16.00 -13.54 0.73
C ARG A 135 -17.01 -14.19 -0.21
N ARG A 136 -18.24 -14.46 0.28
CA ARG A 136 -19.32 -15.04 -0.54
C ARG A 136 -19.73 -14.16 -1.71
N LEU A 137 -19.76 -12.83 -1.52
CA LEU A 137 -20.09 -11.85 -2.55
C LEU A 137 -18.92 -11.55 -3.49
N GLY A 138 -17.69 -11.96 -3.14
CA GLY A 138 -16.51 -11.67 -3.92
C GLY A 138 -15.95 -10.27 -3.68
N ILE A 139 -16.20 -9.69 -2.50
CA ILE A 139 -15.61 -8.42 -2.05
C ILE A 139 -14.31 -8.76 -1.35
N ARG A 140 -13.22 -8.13 -1.80
CA ARG A 140 -11.87 -8.34 -1.30
C ARG A 140 -11.26 -7.00 -0.89
N LEU A 141 -10.43 -6.99 0.15
CA LEU A 141 -9.83 -5.76 0.68
C LEU A 141 -8.31 -5.91 0.80
N TYR A 142 -7.59 -5.01 0.16
CA TYR A 142 -6.15 -4.86 0.23
C TYR A 142 -5.77 -3.55 0.93
N LYS A 143 -4.91 -3.65 1.92
CA LYS A 143 -4.41 -2.51 2.70
C LYS A 143 -2.91 -2.39 2.50
N PRO A 144 -2.44 -1.51 1.61
CA PRO A 144 -1.02 -1.20 1.54
C PRO A 144 -0.56 -0.44 2.79
N GLY A 145 0.55 -0.85 3.35
CA GLY A 145 1.29 -0.10 4.37
C GLY A 145 2.28 0.86 3.73
N LEU A 146 2.89 0.42 2.61
CA LEU A 146 3.74 1.27 1.76
C LEU A 146 2.89 1.90 0.66
N VAL A 147 2.52 3.16 0.83
CA VAL A 147 1.62 3.87 -0.10
C VAL A 147 2.35 4.58 -1.24
N TRP A 148 3.66 4.72 -1.13
CA TRP A 148 4.51 5.23 -2.23
C TRP A 148 5.97 4.77 -2.04
N PRO A 149 6.59 4.18 -3.07
CA PRO A 149 5.91 3.60 -4.23
C PRO A 149 5.09 2.37 -3.81
N LEU A 150 3.92 2.16 -4.43
CA LEU A 150 3.13 0.94 -4.21
C LEU A 150 3.87 -0.28 -4.77
N ASP A 151 3.86 -1.40 -4.03
CA ASP A 151 4.43 -2.65 -4.54
C ASP A 151 3.64 -3.17 -5.75
N PRO A 152 4.24 -3.18 -6.95
CA PRO A 152 3.52 -3.61 -8.14
C PRO A 152 3.19 -5.10 -8.14
N VAL A 153 4.01 -5.92 -7.49
CA VAL A 153 3.83 -7.38 -7.46
C VAL A 153 2.64 -7.77 -6.59
N GLY A 154 2.58 -7.21 -5.37
CA GLY A 154 1.49 -7.47 -4.44
C GLY A 154 0.15 -6.96 -4.96
N LEU A 155 0.14 -5.72 -5.44
CA LEU A 155 -1.08 -5.08 -5.95
C LEU A 155 -1.63 -5.78 -7.19
N THR A 156 -0.80 -6.04 -8.22
CA THR A 156 -1.28 -6.67 -9.46
C THR A 156 -1.75 -8.10 -9.21
N ARG A 157 -1.08 -8.85 -8.34
CA ARG A 157 -1.54 -10.19 -7.93
C ARG A 157 -2.91 -10.15 -7.26
N PHE A 158 -3.15 -9.15 -6.40
CA PHE A 158 -4.44 -8.95 -5.74
C PHE A 158 -5.52 -8.54 -6.72
N ALA A 159 -5.23 -7.59 -7.62
CA ALA A 159 -6.19 -7.01 -8.56
C ALA A 159 -6.61 -7.95 -9.69
N ARG A 160 -5.69 -8.82 -10.12
CA ARG A 160 -5.86 -9.69 -11.31
C ARG A 160 -7.13 -10.53 -11.25
N GLY A 161 -7.91 -10.47 -12.34
CA GLY A 161 -9.14 -11.23 -12.51
C GLY A 161 -10.32 -10.72 -11.68
N SER A 162 -10.18 -9.60 -10.96
CA SER A 162 -11.34 -8.93 -10.36
C SER A 162 -12.14 -8.19 -11.43
N ARG A 163 -13.48 -8.23 -11.32
CA ARG A 163 -14.35 -7.51 -12.26
C ARG A 163 -14.19 -5.99 -12.16
N ALA A 164 -14.11 -5.49 -10.93
CA ALA A 164 -13.88 -4.07 -10.64
C ALA A 164 -12.87 -3.90 -9.50
N LEU A 165 -12.16 -2.77 -9.51
CA LEU A 165 -11.29 -2.34 -8.43
C LEU A 165 -11.67 -0.93 -8.04
N LEU A 166 -11.89 -0.72 -6.73
CA LEU A 166 -12.19 0.57 -6.12
C LEU A 166 -11.00 1.02 -5.26
N VAL A 167 -10.46 2.19 -5.53
CA VAL A 167 -9.47 2.83 -4.67
C VAL A 167 -10.18 3.83 -3.75
N VAL A 168 -10.03 3.63 -2.43
CA VAL A 168 -10.57 4.54 -1.42
C VAL A 168 -9.42 5.25 -0.72
N GLU A 169 -9.28 6.53 -0.99
CA GLU A 169 -8.25 7.39 -0.38
C GLU A 169 -8.76 8.80 -0.18
N GLU A 170 -8.18 9.48 0.81
CA GLU A 170 -8.52 10.86 1.11
C GLU A 170 -7.94 11.83 0.08
N LYS A 171 -8.64 12.92 -0.18
CA LYS A 171 -8.20 14.06 -1.00
C LYS A 171 -7.81 13.64 -2.42
N ARG A 172 -6.53 13.77 -2.79
CA ARG A 172 -6.04 13.59 -4.15
C ARG A 172 -5.71 12.14 -4.49
N PRO A 173 -5.75 11.74 -5.77
CA PRO A 173 -5.56 10.36 -6.22
C PRO A 173 -4.08 9.96 -6.23
N VAL A 174 -3.45 9.80 -5.07
CA VAL A 174 -2.03 9.41 -4.96
C VAL A 174 -1.85 7.91 -5.17
N MET A 175 -2.72 7.09 -4.57
CA MET A 175 -2.70 5.64 -4.79
C MET A 175 -3.40 5.27 -6.09
N GLU A 176 -4.52 5.90 -6.40
CA GLU A 176 -5.29 5.64 -7.61
C GLU A 176 -4.44 5.79 -8.88
N ASP A 177 -3.63 6.85 -8.98
CA ASP A 177 -2.73 7.07 -10.13
C ASP A 177 -1.70 5.94 -10.26
N GLN A 178 -1.13 5.48 -9.14
CA GLN A 178 -0.19 4.36 -9.14
C GLN A 178 -0.87 3.04 -9.50
N VAL A 179 -2.08 2.80 -8.96
CA VAL A 179 -2.90 1.64 -9.29
C VAL A 179 -3.23 1.63 -10.79
N ALA A 180 -3.71 2.73 -11.33
CA ALA A 180 -4.03 2.85 -12.76
C ALA A 180 -2.81 2.51 -13.64
N ARG A 181 -1.65 3.08 -13.31
CA ARG A 181 -0.39 2.81 -14.03
C ARG A 181 0.02 1.33 -13.96
N GLN A 182 -0.13 0.70 -12.79
CA GLN A 182 0.24 -0.71 -12.63
C GLN A 182 -0.74 -1.64 -13.32
N LEU A 183 -2.04 -1.35 -13.27
CA LEU A 183 -3.08 -2.12 -13.95
C LEU A 183 -2.93 -2.05 -15.47
N TYR A 184 -2.43 -0.94 -16.00
CA TYR A 184 -2.19 -0.81 -17.45
C TYR A 184 -1.22 -1.85 -17.99
N ALA A 185 -0.31 -2.37 -17.17
CA ALA A 185 0.62 -3.44 -17.53
C ALA A 185 -0.02 -4.83 -17.58
N LEU A 186 -1.25 -5.01 -17.07
CA LEU A 186 -1.99 -6.27 -17.16
C LEU A 186 -2.61 -6.44 -18.55
N ALA A 187 -2.79 -7.69 -18.98
CA ALA A 187 -3.57 -7.99 -20.16
C ALA A 187 -5.01 -7.47 -20.02
N ALA A 188 -5.65 -7.11 -21.13
CA ALA A 188 -6.95 -6.43 -21.11
C ALA A 188 -8.05 -7.28 -20.44
N ASP A 189 -8.01 -8.58 -20.61
CA ASP A 189 -8.94 -9.56 -20.03
C ASP A 189 -8.68 -9.85 -18.53
N GLU A 190 -7.51 -9.52 -18.03
CA GLU A 190 -7.15 -9.64 -16.61
C GLU A 190 -7.34 -8.33 -15.82
N ARG A 191 -7.54 -7.21 -16.54
CA ARG A 191 -7.58 -5.88 -15.97
C ARG A 191 -8.97 -5.56 -15.42
N PRO A 192 -9.12 -5.27 -14.10
CA PRO A 192 -10.37 -4.82 -13.56
C PRO A 192 -10.76 -3.43 -14.08
N ALA A 193 -12.06 -3.15 -14.14
CA ALA A 193 -12.54 -1.79 -14.28
C ALA A 193 -12.18 -0.98 -13.04
N LEU A 194 -11.54 0.19 -13.21
CA LEU A 194 -11.04 1.00 -12.10
C LEU A 194 -12.03 2.11 -11.76
N ALA A 195 -12.36 2.22 -10.49
CA ALA A 195 -13.06 3.33 -9.87
C ALA A 195 -12.22 3.91 -8.72
N GLY A 196 -12.38 5.18 -8.44
CA GLY A 196 -11.66 5.87 -7.36
C GLY A 196 -12.30 7.21 -7.06
N LYS A 197 -11.72 8.31 -7.53
CA LYS A 197 -12.37 9.64 -7.44
C LYS A 197 -13.55 9.78 -8.38
N GLN A 198 -13.61 8.92 -9.39
CA GLN A 198 -14.72 8.80 -10.31
C GLN A 198 -15.27 7.36 -10.28
N ASP A 199 -16.57 7.23 -10.59
CA ASP A 199 -17.16 5.92 -10.80
C ASP A 199 -16.75 5.34 -12.17
N LEU A 200 -17.27 4.15 -12.48
CA LEU A 200 -16.97 3.46 -13.76
C LEU A 200 -17.54 4.18 -14.99
N ALA A 201 -18.44 5.15 -14.81
CA ALA A 201 -19.01 5.99 -15.87
C ALA A 201 -18.30 7.35 -16.00
N GLY A 202 -17.33 7.62 -15.11
CA GLY A 202 -16.57 8.89 -15.07
C GLY A 202 -17.25 10.00 -14.26
N ALA A 203 -18.33 9.70 -13.53
CA ALA A 203 -18.94 10.67 -12.65
C ALA A 203 -18.16 10.79 -11.32
N PRO A 204 -17.97 12.00 -10.76
CA PRO A 204 -17.29 12.17 -9.48
C PRO A 204 -18.01 11.44 -8.36
N LEU A 205 -17.30 10.60 -7.61
CA LEU A 205 -17.81 9.90 -6.41
C LEU A 205 -17.75 10.79 -5.16
N LEU A 206 -16.82 11.75 -5.14
CA LEU A 206 -16.72 12.71 -4.06
C LEU A 206 -17.04 14.11 -4.62
N PRO A 207 -17.89 14.89 -3.94
CA PRO A 207 -18.05 16.28 -4.29
C PRO A 207 -16.69 16.98 -4.20
N ALA A 208 -16.39 17.84 -5.17
CA ALA A 208 -15.25 18.72 -5.06
C ALA A 208 -15.46 19.58 -3.81
N VAL A 209 -14.75 19.30 -2.73
CA VAL A 209 -14.71 20.18 -1.59
C VAL A 209 -13.79 21.32 -1.98
N GLY A 210 -14.42 22.49 -2.15
CA GLY A 210 -13.73 23.74 -2.44
C GLY A 210 -12.79 24.16 -1.30
#